data_761e8448e4e9e16817ad7a72f7777478
#
_entry.id   761e8448e4e9e16817ad7a72f7777478
#
_cell.length_a   1.000
_cell.length_b   1.000
_cell.length_c   1.000
_cell.angle_alpha   90.00
_cell.angle_beta   90.00
_cell.angle_gamma   90.00
#
_symmetry.space_group_name_H-M   'P 1'
#
loop_
_entity.id
_entity.type
_entity.pdbx_description
1 polymer ?
#
loop_
_entity_poly.entity_id
_entity_poly.type
_entity_poly.pdbx_seq_one_letter_code
_entity_poly.pdbx_strand_id
1 'polypeptide(L)'
;MYLITKVPDDITKKLDEVINKKHTEKANHDLAGNIQQEFLIPDGKPIVWPLIDKCIQAHFEKFPLYYARISGMHKTEQFHLELHSLWVNYQKKYEFNPVHIHDGLFSFVIWHKIPFKMTDEKARFPHMKESEIRAGHFVFLMPNELGHI
;
A
#
# COMPACT_ATOMS: atom_id res chain seq x y z
N MET A 1 -11.17 5.44 -5.04
CA MET A 1 -11.58 5.79 -3.66
C MET A 1 -10.53 5.28 -2.70
N TYR A 2 -9.99 6.13 -1.81
CA TYR A 2 -8.96 5.74 -0.85
C TYR A 2 -9.17 6.45 0.49
N LEU A 3 -8.59 5.89 1.55
CA LEU A 3 -8.47 6.48 2.88
C LEU A 3 -7.00 6.65 3.23
N ILE A 4 -6.69 7.73 3.95
CA ILE A 4 -5.38 7.97 4.55
C ILE A 4 -5.58 8.09 6.05
N THR A 5 -4.78 7.38 6.83
CA THR A 5 -4.80 7.45 8.29
C THR A 5 -3.39 7.37 8.85
N LYS A 6 -3.21 7.90 10.06
CA LYS A 6 -1.95 7.73 10.80
C LYS A 6 -1.91 6.33 11.39
N VAL A 7 -0.79 5.63 11.24
CA VAL A 7 -0.55 4.36 11.94
C VAL A 7 -0.26 4.68 13.41
N PRO A 8 -0.95 4.03 14.36
CA PRO A 8 -0.67 4.20 15.79
C PRO A 8 0.77 3.82 16.16
N ASP A 9 1.32 4.53 17.14
CA ASP A 9 2.73 4.38 17.52
C ASP A 9 3.06 2.99 18.11
N ASP A 10 2.08 2.35 18.76
CA ASP A 10 2.23 0.97 19.26
C ASP A 10 2.29 -0.06 18.12
N ILE A 11 1.51 0.12 17.06
CA ILE A 11 1.58 -0.70 15.84
C ILE A 11 2.92 -0.48 15.16
N THR A 12 3.36 0.77 15.02
CA THR A 12 4.65 1.10 14.41
C THR A 12 5.80 0.41 15.15
N LYS A 13 5.83 0.44 16.49
CA LYS A 13 6.85 -0.23 17.31
C LYS A 13 6.85 -1.73 17.10
N LYS A 14 5.69 -2.38 17.12
CA LYS A 14 5.56 -3.82 16.88
C LYS A 14 6.01 -4.21 15.46
N LEU A 15 5.68 -3.38 14.46
CA LEU A 15 6.17 -3.57 13.09
C LEU A 15 7.68 -3.43 12.99
N ASP A 16 8.31 -2.48 13.72
CA ASP A 16 9.76 -2.35 13.80
C ASP A 16 10.41 -3.66 14.26
N GLU A 17 9.83 -4.32 15.28
CA GLU A 17 10.35 -5.59 15.79
C GLU A 17 10.27 -6.70 14.74
N VAL A 18 9.20 -6.74 13.94
CA VAL A 18 9.06 -7.71 12.84
C VAL A 18 10.01 -7.38 11.70
N ILE A 19 10.00 -6.13 11.22
CA ILE A 19 10.78 -5.68 10.06
C ILE A 19 12.29 -5.81 10.29
N ASN A 20 12.77 -5.60 11.53
CA ASN A 20 14.19 -5.71 11.86
C ASN A 20 14.69 -7.16 12.04
N LYS A 21 13.81 -8.17 12.00
CA LYS A 21 14.23 -9.58 11.97
C LYS A 21 14.90 -9.93 10.65
N LYS A 22 15.66 -11.02 10.63
CA LYS A 22 16.17 -11.59 9.38
C LYS A 22 15.03 -12.29 8.65
N HIS A 23 14.74 -11.85 7.44
CA HIS A 23 13.76 -12.48 6.57
C HIS A 23 14.45 -13.35 5.53
N THR A 24 13.85 -14.49 5.19
CA THR A 24 14.37 -15.46 4.22
C THR A 24 13.40 -15.72 3.07
N GLU A 25 12.11 -15.52 3.30
CA GLU A 25 11.07 -15.77 2.30
C GLU A 25 10.91 -14.55 1.41
N LYS A 26 11.43 -14.63 0.20
CA LYS A 26 11.37 -13.57 -0.80
C LYS A 26 9.99 -13.46 -1.42
N ALA A 27 9.51 -12.24 -1.57
CA ALA A 27 8.27 -11.91 -2.27
C ALA A 27 8.48 -11.43 -3.71
N ASN A 28 9.74 -11.21 -4.13
CA ASN A 28 10.08 -10.58 -5.40
C ASN A 28 9.46 -11.22 -6.65
N HIS A 29 9.26 -12.55 -6.64
CA HIS A 29 8.71 -13.27 -7.81
C HIS A 29 7.22 -13.01 -8.04
N ASP A 30 6.51 -12.55 -7.01
CA ASP A 30 5.09 -12.24 -7.06
C ASP A 30 4.82 -10.72 -7.14
N LEU A 31 5.87 -9.90 -7.03
CA LEU A 31 5.75 -8.44 -6.98
C LEU A 31 6.32 -7.78 -8.23
N ALA A 32 5.70 -6.67 -8.63
CA ALA A 32 6.10 -5.91 -9.81
C ALA A 32 7.34 -5.03 -9.61
N GLY A 33 7.79 -4.87 -8.37
CA GLY A 33 8.86 -3.96 -7.99
C GLY A 33 10.22 -4.29 -8.62
N ASN A 34 10.91 -3.29 -9.13
CA ASN A 34 12.34 -3.38 -9.39
C ASN A 34 13.11 -3.10 -8.09
N ILE A 35 12.91 -3.95 -7.08
CA ILE A 35 13.42 -3.83 -5.72
C ILE A 35 14.13 -5.13 -5.37
N GLN A 36 15.38 -5.04 -4.93
CA GLN A 36 16.21 -6.23 -4.66
C GLN A 36 15.75 -7.01 -3.42
N GLN A 37 15.24 -6.31 -2.43
CA GLN A 37 14.91 -6.87 -1.11
C GLN A 37 13.44 -6.65 -0.77
N GLU A 38 12.61 -7.60 -1.15
CA GLU A 38 11.19 -7.69 -0.82
C GLU A 38 10.95 -9.04 -0.13
N PHE A 39 10.40 -9.01 1.08
CA PHE A 39 10.22 -10.21 1.90
C PHE A 39 8.82 -10.28 2.46
N LEU A 40 8.25 -11.49 2.48
CA LEU A 40 7.03 -11.77 3.21
C LEU A 40 7.28 -11.62 4.72
N ILE A 41 6.32 -11.01 5.40
CA ILE A 41 6.33 -10.81 6.86
C ILE A 41 5.01 -11.28 7.48
N PRO A 42 4.72 -12.60 7.45
CA PRO A 42 3.45 -13.14 7.97
C PRO A 42 3.20 -12.78 9.43
N ASP A 43 4.26 -12.69 10.25
CA ASP A 43 4.17 -12.26 11.67
C ASP A 43 3.65 -10.84 11.85
N GLY A 44 3.72 -10.00 10.82
CA GLY A 44 3.18 -8.65 10.82
C GLY A 44 1.65 -8.61 10.62
N LYS A 45 1.05 -9.65 10.02
CA LYS A 45 -0.39 -9.67 9.73
C LYS A 45 -1.26 -9.43 10.96
N PRO A 46 -1.11 -10.17 12.08
CA PRO A 46 -1.93 -9.95 13.27
C PRO A 46 -1.71 -8.57 13.91
N ILE A 47 -0.55 -7.95 13.68
CA ILE A 47 -0.23 -6.61 14.19
C ILE A 47 -1.03 -5.54 13.44
N VAL A 48 -1.07 -5.63 12.11
CA VAL A 48 -1.71 -4.61 11.28
C VAL A 48 -3.21 -4.84 11.10
N TRP A 49 -3.66 -6.08 11.15
CA TRP A 49 -5.05 -6.44 10.84
C TRP A 49 -6.10 -5.61 11.59
N PRO A 50 -5.99 -5.38 12.92
CA PRO A 50 -6.99 -4.57 13.65
C PRO A 50 -7.10 -3.13 13.14
N LEU A 51 -6.01 -2.55 12.63
CA LEU A 51 -6.03 -1.23 12.01
C LEU A 51 -6.67 -1.29 10.61
N ILE A 52 -6.26 -2.29 9.82
CA ILE A 52 -6.76 -2.45 8.44
C ILE A 52 -8.27 -2.73 8.45
N ASP A 53 -8.74 -3.60 9.34
CA ASP A 53 -10.17 -3.88 9.49
C ASP A 53 -10.97 -2.60 9.82
N LYS A 54 -10.51 -1.79 10.76
CA LYS A 54 -11.12 -0.48 11.05
C LYS A 54 -11.13 0.45 9.83
N CYS A 55 -10.06 0.46 9.05
CA CYS A 55 -10.00 1.25 7.83
C CYS A 55 -11.01 0.76 6.77
N ILE A 56 -11.18 -0.55 6.66
CA ILE A 56 -12.15 -1.16 5.75
C ILE A 56 -13.58 -0.82 6.19
N GLN A 57 -13.91 -0.91 7.48
CA GLN A 57 -15.20 -0.52 7.99
C GLN A 57 -15.49 0.97 7.72
N ALA A 58 -14.55 1.85 8.02
CA ALA A 58 -14.67 3.28 7.71
C ALA A 58 -14.79 3.56 6.21
N HIS A 59 -14.15 2.73 5.36
CA HIS A 59 -14.30 2.82 3.92
C HIS A 59 -15.72 2.43 3.48
N PHE A 60 -16.28 1.37 4.02
CA PHE A 60 -17.66 0.96 3.73
C PHE A 60 -18.68 2.01 4.17
N GLU A 61 -18.51 2.60 5.35
CA GLU A 61 -19.36 3.70 5.83
C GLU A 61 -19.27 4.91 4.87
N LYS A 62 -18.08 5.27 4.44
CA LYS A 62 -17.86 6.41 3.54
C LYS A 62 -18.33 6.14 2.10
N PHE A 63 -18.30 4.88 1.66
CA PHE A 63 -18.62 4.46 0.30
C PHE A 63 -19.62 3.30 0.28
N PRO A 64 -20.87 3.50 0.73
CA PRO A 64 -21.85 2.42 0.89
C PRO A 64 -22.21 1.69 -0.42
N LEU A 65 -22.15 2.37 -1.56
CA LEU A 65 -22.37 1.73 -2.85
C LEU A 65 -21.30 0.70 -3.20
N TYR A 66 -20.07 0.91 -2.73
CA TYR A 66 -18.99 -0.06 -2.91
C TYR A 66 -19.25 -1.32 -2.09
N TYR A 67 -19.68 -1.16 -0.83
CA TYR A 67 -20.11 -2.27 0.02
C TYR A 67 -21.26 -3.06 -0.63
N ALA A 68 -22.31 -2.37 -1.08
CA ALA A 68 -23.44 -3.01 -1.74
C ALA A 68 -23.04 -3.80 -2.99
N ARG A 69 -22.07 -3.28 -3.76
CA ARG A 69 -21.54 -3.98 -4.95
C ARG A 69 -20.81 -5.27 -4.56
N ILE A 70 -19.96 -5.24 -3.52
CA ILE A 70 -19.25 -6.43 -3.04
C ILE A 70 -20.25 -7.46 -2.51
N SER A 71 -21.19 -7.07 -1.65
CA SER A 71 -22.22 -7.94 -1.12
C SER A 71 -23.07 -8.58 -2.22
N GLY A 72 -23.45 -7.81 -3.22
CA GLY A 72 -24.19 -8.28 -4.38
C GLY A 72 -23.41 -9.31 -5.20
N MET A 73 -22.12 -9.13 -5.38
CA MET A 73 -21.26 -10.11 -6.08
C MET A 73 -21.17 -11.45 -5.33
N HIS A 74 -21.12 -11.43 -4.02
CA HIS A 74 -21.06 -12.62 -3.18
C HIS A 74 -22.44 -13.20 -2.84
N LYS A 75 -23.54 -12.54 -3.25
CA LYS A 75 -24.93 -12.93 -2.93
C LYS A 75 -25.17 -13.14 -1.42
N THR A 76 -24.47 -12.40 -0.61
CA THR A 76 -24.54 -12.44 0.85
C THR A 76 -24.23 -11.07 1.44
N GLU A 77 -24.89 -10.74 2.55
CA GLU A 77 -24.54 -9.58 3.37
C GLU A 77 -23.43 -9.88 4.38
N GLN A 78 -23.10 -11.17 4.54
CA GLN A 78 -22.03 -11.63 5.44
C GLN A 78 -20.90 -12.23 4.60
N PHE A 79 -19.75 -11.56 4.62
CA PHE A 79 -18.50 -12.08 4.07
C PHE A 79 -17.36 -11.81 5.04
N HIS A 80 -16.41 -12.72 5.06
CA HIS A 80 -15.21 -12.56 5.87
C HIS A 80 -14.09 -12.00 4.99
N LEU A 81 -13.41 -10.99 5.51
CA LEU A 81 -12.20 -10.45 4.91
C LEU A 81 -11.00 -10.98 5.68
N GLU A 82 -9.98 -11.34 4.95
CA GLU A 82 -8.70 -11.75 5.51
C GLU A 82 -7.54 -11.00 4.86
N LEU A 83 -6.47 -10.84 5.59
CA LEU A 83 -5.24 -10.30 5.05
C LEU A 83 -4.47 -11.41 4.34
N HIS A 84 -4.60 -11.45 3.01
CA HIS A 84 -4.00 -12.49 2.18
C HIS A 84 -2.47 -12.49 2.28
N SER A 85 -1.83 -11.35 2.04
CA SER A 85 -0.37 -11.22 2.10
C SER A 85 0.07 -9.91 2.72
N LEU A 86 1.26 -9.93 3.33
CA LEU A 86 1.95 -8.76 3.84
C LEU A 86 3.43 -8.93 3.59
N TRP A 87 4.06 -7.93 3.00
CA TRP A 87 5.50 -7.90 2.72
C TRP A 87 6.12 -6.56 3.08
N VAL A 88 7.43 -6.55 3.18
CA VAL A 88 8.25 -5.35 3.39
C VAL A 88 9.20 -5.13 2.22
N ASN A 89 9.30 -3.89 1.77
CA ASN A 89 10.23 -3.44 0.74
C ASN A 89 11.36 -2.65 1.40
N TYR A 90 12.59 -3.13 1.25
CA TYR A 90 13.81 -2.39 1.62
C TYR A 90 14.36 -1.68 0.39
N GLN A 91 13.62 -0.68 -0.05
CA GLN A 91 13.88 0.04 -1.29
C GLN A 91 15.14 0.90 -1.19
N LYS A 92 16.07 0.68 -2.10
CA LYS A 92 17.32 1.45 -2.25
C LYS A 92 17.16 2.56 -3.28
N LYS A 93 18.19 3.41 -3.38
CA LYS A 93 18.27 4.43 -4.43
C LYS A 93 18.18 3.77 -5.81
N TYR A 94 17.36 4.33 -6.69
CA TYR A 94 17.07 3.87 -8.06
C TYR A 94 16.18 2.62 -8.16
N GLU A 95 15.76 2.04 -7.05
CA GLU A 95 14.74 1.01 -7.04
C GLU A 95 13.35 1.66 -7.03
N PHE A 96 12.38 1.01 -7.65
CA PHE A 96 11.04 1.56 -7.80
C PHE A 96 10.00 0.48 -8.04
N ASN A 97 8.75 0.79 -7.75
CA ASN A 97 7.61 0.03 -8.22
C ASN A 97 7.09 0.67 -9.52
N PRO A 98 7.04 -0.06 -10.63
CA PRO A 98 6.40 0.42 -11.85
C PRO A 98 4.87 0.53 -11.66
N VAL A 99 4.20 1.06 -12.66
CA VAL A 99 2.73 0.99 -12.72
C VAL A 99 2.31 -0.47 -12.79
N HIS A 100 1.46 -0.88 -11.88
CA HIS A 100 0.96 -2.26 -11.77
C HIS A 100 -0.46 -2.27 -11.19
N ILE A 101 -1.08 -3.42 -11.22
CA ILE A 101 -2.38 -3.68 -10.62
C ILE A 101 -2.23 -4.55 -9.38
N HIS A 102 -3.20 -4.49 -8.50
CA HIS A 102 -3.30 -5.38 -7.34
C HIS A 102 -4.53 -6.25 -7.46
N ASP A 103 -4.37 -7.52 -7.08
CA ASP A 103 -5.48 -8.43 -6.85
C ASP A 103 -6.13 -8.17 -5.48
N GLY A 104 -7.32 -8.74 -5.29
CA GLY A 104 -8.07 -8.60 -4.03
C GLY A 104 -9.02 -7.41 -4.02
N LEU A 105 -9.78 -7.30 -2.93
CA LEU A 105 -10.80 -6.26 -2.75
C LEU A 105 -10.20 -4.95 -2.26
N PHE A 106 -9.16 -5.04 -1.42
CA PHE A 106 -8.45 -3.91 -0.83
C PHE A 106 -6.96 -4.13 -0.88
N SER A 107 -6.24 -3.04 -1.11
CA SER A 107 -4.78 -2.97 -0.95
C SER A 107 -4.44 -1.78 -0.07
N PHE A 108 -3.34 -1.88 0.66
CA PHE A 108 -2.85 -0.78 1.48
C PHE A 108 -1.33 -0.68 1.42
N VAL A 109 -0.83 0.50 1.75
CA VAL A 109 0.61 0.77 1.91
C VAL A 109 0.83 1.45 3.25
N ILE A 110 1.85 0.99 3.99
CA ILE A 110 2.34 1.63 5.20
C ILE A 110 3.71 2.23 4.89
N TRP A 111 3.82 3.56 4.92
CA TRP A 111 5.10 4.25 4.84
C TRP A 111 5.75 4.22 6.23
N HIS A 112 6.58 3.22 6.44
CA HIS A 112 7.20 2.98 7.74
C HIS A 112 8.43 3.87 7.97
N LYS A 113 9.37 3.87 7.02
CA LYS A 113 10.57 4.72 7.03
C LYS A 113 10.79 5.33 5.66
N ILE A 114 10.75 6.65 5.57
CA ILE A 114 11.01 7.40 4.34
C ILE A 114 12.28 8.23 4.55
N PRO A 115 13.44 7.80 4.02
CA PRO A 115 14.73 8.42 4.32
C PRO A 115 15.05 9.66 3.48
N PHE A 116 14.09 10.19 2.74
CA PHE A 116 14.27 11.35 1.87
C PHE A 116 13.19 12.41 2.09
N LYS A 117 13.46 13.64 1.64
CA LYS A 117 12.47 14.72 1.62
C LYS A 117 12.04 14.98 0.17
N MET A 118 10.76 15.25 -0.03
CA MET A 118 10.21 15.56 -1.36
C MET A 118 10.87 16.79 -2.00
N THR A 119 11.29 17.78 -1.18
CA THR A 119 12.05 18.94 -1.65
C THR A 119 13.36 18.55 -2.32
N ASP A 120 14.05 17.56 -1.75
CA ASP A 120 15.34 17.10 -2.28
C ASP A 120 15.14 16.32 -3.59
N GLU A 121 14.06 15.54 -3.67
CA GLU A 121 13.72 14.82 -4.92
C GLU A 121 13.32 15.81 -6.03
N LYS A 122 12.51 16.81 -5.73
CA LYS A 122 12.13 17.84 -6.71
C LYS A 122 13.32 18.65 -7.21
N ALA A 123 14.27 18.99 -6.34
CA ALA A 123 15.47 19.73 -6.70
C ALA A 123 16.39 19.01 -7.73
N ARG A 124 16.20 17.70 -7.93
CA ARG A 124 16.94 16.93 -8.94
C ARG A 124 16.46 17.19 -10.37
N PHE A 125 15.32 17.84 -10.54
CA PHE A 125 14.68 18.07 -11.83
C PHE A 125 14.44 19.58 -12.07
N PRO A 126 15.50 20.41 -12.10
CA PRO A 126 15.37 21.87 -12.13
C PRO A 126 14.73 22.42 -13.41
N HIS A 127 14.68 21.61 -14.46
CA HIS A 127 14.11 21.98 -15.76
C HIS A 127 12.71 21.41 -16.01
N MET A 128 12.18 20.65 -15.05
CA MET A 128 10.82 20.10 -15.14
C MET A 128 9.83 20.99 -14.41
N LYS A 129 8.63 21.10 -14.96
CA LYS A 129 7.52 21.70 -14.24
C LYS A 129 7.23 20.87 -12.96
N GLU A 130 7.14 21.54 -11.82
CA GLU A 130 7.01 20.84 -10.51
C GLU A 130 5.82 19.87 -10.47
N SER A 131 4.70 20.22 -11.11
CA SER A 131 3.51 19.36 -11.18
C SER A 131 3.73 18.05 -11.98
N GLU A 132 4.79 17.97 -12.77
CA GLU A 132 5.11 16.80 -13.59
C GLU A 132 6.16 15.88 -12.95
N ILE A 133 6.78 16.31 -11.86
CA ILE A 133 7.77 15.50 -11.14
C ILE A 133 7.04 14.41 -10.35
N ARG A 134 7.36 13.14 -10.67
CA ARG A 134 6.79 11.96 -10.01
C ARG A 134 7.79 11.22 -9.13
N ALA A 135 9.05 11.62 -9.12
CA ALA A 135 10.08 11.02 -8.26
C ALA A 135 9.67 11.10 -6.79
N GLY A 136 9.79 9.97 -6.09
CA GLY A 136 9.42 9.86 -4.69
C GLY A 136 7.91 9.87 -4.40
N HIS A 137 7.05 9.94 -5.43
CA HIS A 137 5.60 9.91 -5.25
C HIS A 137 5.05 8.48 -5.29
N PHE A 138 4.01 8.28 -4.51
CA PHE A 138 3.08 7.19 -4.70
C PHE A 138 1.87 7.73 -5.48
N VAL A 139 1.48 7.07 -6.56
CA VAL A 139 0.46 7.56 -7.48
C VAL A 139 -0.60 6.49 -7.70
N PHE A 140 -1.86 6.83 -7.47
CA PHE A 140 -2.98 6.05 -7.95
C PHE A 140 -3.36 6.52 -9.36
N LEU A 141 -3.36 5.61 -10.32
CA LEU A 141 -3.88 5.86 -11.65
C LEU A 141 -5.34 5.41 -11.69
N MET A 142 -6.23 6.35 -11.95
CA MET A 142 -7.66 6.07 -12.06
C MET A 142 -8.14 6.58 -13.42
N PRO A 143 -8.74 5.73 -14.24
CA PRO A 143 -9.35 6.18 -15.48
C PRO A 143 -10.52 7.12 -15.17
N ASN A 144 -10.70 8.14 -16.00
CA ASN A 144 -11.90 8.96 -15.99
C ASN A 144 -13.07 8.19 -16.66
N GLU A 145 -14.24 8.82 -16.77
CA GLU A 145 -15.44 8.22 -17.36
C GLU A 145 -15.24 7.79 -18.82
N LEU A 146 -14.25 8.35 -19.52
CA LEU A 146 -13.90 8.00 -20.91
C LEU A 146 -12.76 6.96 -20.98
N GLY A 147 -12.29 6.45 -19.84
CA GLY A 147 -11.19 5.49 -19.76
C GLY A 147 -9.79 6.10 -19.93
N HIS A 148 -9.64 7.42 -19.94
CA HIS A 148 -8.34 8.08 -19.97
C HIS A 148 -7.70 8.10 -18.57
N ILE A 149 -6.41 7.86 -18.50
CA ILE A 149 -5.57 7.93 -17.29
C ILE A 149 -4.78 9.22 -17.28
#